data_24b2ad228041b813849c912b30dd4eb9
#
_entry.id   24b2ad228041b813849c912b30dd4eb9
#
_cell.length_a   1.000
_cell.length_b   1.000
_cell.length_c   1.000
_cell.angle_alpha   90.00
_cell.angle_beta   90.00
_cell.angle_gamma   90.00
#
_symmetry.space_group_name_H-M   'P 1'
#
loop_
_entity.id
_entity.type
_entity.pdbx_description
1 polymer ?
#
loop_
_entity_poly.entity_id
_entity_poly.type
_entity_poly.pdbx_seq_one_letter_code
_entity_poly.pdbx_strand_id
1 'polypeptide(L)'
;MKIALGILLAFTAATAVAATDPRTLPTKLEPAWQAKAREVFKQAIEIPSVHHRGQVPAVAKLLADQFRAAGIPESDIHFMPYEALPGDQTEALIVRWRSPHATRKPMLILGHMDVVEAKRSDWKYDPFQFREQDGYFYGRGTSDMKNGDVATTMAAVKLMSEGFKPDRDIIFFYSGDEETEGRGATLASTKWRNLTDAEFGLNADGGCASYDEQFRPLGCGISMAEKTFQTYFFTTHNPGGHSSRPRPDNAIYDLADALKKIQNYRFQPMQNAVTRAYFEARAKQEGNSPLGQEIRAWLANPNDGKAADAIEANPLEVGLTRTRCVATMLSGGHADNALPQSATATVNCRIFPGVQPTDVQVELQKLVGPNVEVKPDPNFIGVPTPASPLRPDVVSAVTAAIQKLDGPGMEVYPEMSTGASDGSFFRAQGIPVYDIDGSWGISPIDERAHGLDERLPVRAFYDDVVYWQMIFRSLAGGEGPSSTQAPVQPTAPPERG
;
A
#
# COMPACT_ATOMS: atom_id res chain seq x y z
N MET A 1 -70.14 22.81 -18.88
CA MET A 1 -68.88 23.54 -19.21
C MET A 1 -67.87 23.17 -18.16
N LYS A 2 -67.00 22.18 -18.44
CA LYS A 2 -65.95 21.72 -17.52
C LYS A 2 -64.62 22.22 -18.06
N ILE A 3 -63.99 23.12 -17.33
CA ILE A 3 -62.67 23.66 -17.65
C ILE A 3 -61.63 22.67 -17.03
N ALA A 4 -60.86 22.05 -17.92
CA ALA A 4 -59.71 21.22 -17.47
C ALA A 4 -58.48 22.12 -17.37
N LEU A 5 -57.92 22.21 -16.17
CA LEU A 5 -56.69 22.95 -15.86
C LEU A 5 -55.51 21.97 -16.07
N GLY A 6 -54.78 22.13 -17.17
CA GLY A 6 -53.55 21.35 -17.43
C GLY A 6 -52.38 21.94 -16.66
N ILE A 7 -51.81 21.16 -15.73
CA ILE A 7 -50.56 21.49 -15.04
C ILE A 7 -49.42 21.08 -15.94
N LEU A 8 -48.67 22.06 -16.47
CA LEU A 8 -47.43 21.84 -17.22
C LEU A 8 -46.27 21.65 -16.20
N LEU A 9 -45.85 20.43 -16.01
CA LEU A 9 -44.63 20.12 -15.24
C LEU A 9 -43.41 20.43 -16.13
N ALA A 10 -42.75 21.54 -15.86
CA ALA A 10 -41.47 21.85 -16.46
C ALA A 10 -40.40 20.98 -15.80
N PHE A 11 -39.94 19.94 -16.49
CA PHE A 11 -38.72 19.23 -16.14
C PHE A 11 -37.54 20.15 -16.47
N THR A 12 -36.95 20.78 -15.47
CA THR A 12 -35.62 21.37 -15.59
C THR A 12 -34.60 20.22 -15.61
N ALA A 13 -34.15 19.84 -16.80
CA ALA A 13 -32.98 18.99 -16.94
C ALA A 13 -31.77 19.75 -16.38
N ALA A 14 -31.33 19.40 -15.21
CA ALA A 14 -30.04 19.83 -14.73
C ALA A 14 -28.99 19.23 -15.68
N THR A 15 -28.39 20.06 -16.52
CA THR A 15 -27.25 19.69 -17.32
C THR A 15 -26.11 19.41 -16.34
N ALA A 16 -25.79 18.14 -16.12
CA ALA A 16 -24.56 17.75 -15.40
C ALA A 16 -23.38 18.34 -16.18
N VAL A 17 -22.70 19.32 -15.60
CA VAL A 17 -21.45 19.82 -16.16
C VAL A 17 -20.48 18.63 -16.10
N ALA A 18 -19.97 18.21 -17.26
CA ALA A 18 -18.98 17.15 -17.31
C ALA A 18 -17.75 17.57 -16.47
N ALA A 19 -17.27 16.66 -15.64
CA ALA A 19 -16.07 16.92 -14.85
C ALA A 19 -14.88 17.16 -15.79
N THR A 20 -14.00 18.07 -15.42
CA THR A 20 -12.81 18.40 -16.22
C THR A 20 -11.78 17.28 -16.07
N ASP A 21 -11.21 16.83 -17.19
CA ASP A 21 -10.09 15.87 -17.17
C ASP A 21 -8.91 16.47 -16.35
N PRO A 22 -8.55 15.86 -15.23
CA PRO A 22 -7.50 16.37 -14.34
C PRO A 22 -6.13 16.44 -15.02
N ARG A 23 -5.87 15.63 -16.05
CA ARG A 23 -4.60 15.62 -16.79
C ARG A 23 -4.39 16.92 -17.57
N THR A 24 -5.45 17.62 -17.92
CA THR A 24 -5.41 18.87 -18.71
C THR A 24 -5.22 20.12 -17.87
N LEU A 25 -5.34 20.00 -16.55
CA LEU A 25 -5.17 21.13 -15.65
C LEU A 25 -3.67 21.45 -15.45
N PRO A 26 -3.31 22.73 -15.23
CA PRO A 26 -1.94 23.10 -14.96
C PRO A 26 -1.48 22.58 -13.59
N THR A 27 -0.25 22.06 -13.52
CA THR A 27 0.41 21.78 -12.23
C THR A 27 0.86 23.07 -11.55
N LYS A 28 1.03 23.01 -10.23
CA LYS A 28 1.56 24.12 -9.41
C LYS A 28 3.10 24.11 -9.30
N LEU A 29 3.76 23.10 -9.84
CA LEU A 29 5.22 23.04 -9.89
C LEU A 29 5.74 23.98 -11.00
N GLU A 30 6.74 24.80 -10.70
CA GLU A 30 7.31 25.73 -11.64
C GLU A 30 8.05 25.02 -12.80
N PRO A 31 8.06 25.56 -14.04
CA PRO A 31 8.60 24.87 -15.22
C PRO A 31 10.05 24.41 -15.08
N ALA A 32 10.91 25.17 -14.41
CA ALA A 32 12.31 24.78 -14.19
C ALA A 32 12.40 23.52 -13.29
N TRP A 33 11.53 23.40 -12.31
CA TRP A 33 11.47 22.23 -11.42
C TRP A 33 10.78 21.06 -12.08
N GLN A 34 9.76 21.30 -12.94
CA GLN A 34 9.20 20.23 -13.78
C GLN A 34 10.29 19.59 -14.65
N ALA A 35 11.09 20.40 -15.35
CA ALA A 35 12.17 19.89 -16.19
C ALA A 35 13.21 19.09 -15.40
N LYS A 36 13.60 19.58 -14.22
CA LYS A 36 14.57 18.90 -13.36
C LYS A 36 14.01 17.59 -12.80
N ALA A 37 12.80 17.60 -12.25
CA ALA A 37 12.16 16.39 -11.70
C ALA A 37 11.94 15.34 -12.79
N ARG A 38 11.47 15.77 -13.97
CA ARG A 38 11.29 14.88 -15.14
C ARG A 38 12.60 14.21 -15.56
N GLU A 39 13.71 14.95 -15.59
CA GLU A 39 15.00 14.37 -15.98
C GLU A 39 15.50 13.33 -14.97
N VAL A 40 15.38 13.61 -13.66
CA VAL A 40 15.73 12.64 -12.61
C VAL A 40 14.82 11.42 -12.69
N PHE A 41 13.50 11.61 -12.89
CA PHE A 41 12.55 10.53 -13.03
C PHE A 41 12.83 9.66 -14.26
N LYS A 42 13.12 10.29 -15.41
CA LYS A 42 13.56 9.58 -16.61
C LYS A 42 14.76 8.69 -16.33
N GLN A 43 15.80 9.23 -15.71
CA GLN A 43 17.01 8.46 -15.39
C GLN A 43 16.70 7.31 -14.44
N ALA A 44 15.82 7.51 -13.42
CA ALA A 44 15.40 6.46 -12.50
C ALA A 44 14.68 5.32 -13.22
N ILE A 45 13.74 5.64 -14.14
CA ILE A 45 13.00 4.63 -14.92
C ILE A 45 13.91 3.85 -15.87
N GLU A 46 14.92 4.51 -16.46
CA GLU A 46 15.85 3.88 -17.41
C GLU A 46 16.90 2.98 -16.73
N ILE A 47 16.95 2.96 -15.38
CA ILE A 47 17.74 2.00 -14.61
C ILE A 47 16.87 0.78 -14.29
N PRO A 48 17.13 -0.42 -14.87
CA PRO A 48 16.33 -1.63 -14.64
C PRO A 48 16.68 -2.27 -13.29
N SER A 49 16.23 -1.66 -12.20
CA SER A 49 16.52 -2.07 -10.81
C SER A 49 15.69 -3.27 -10.34
N VAL A 50 15.56 -4.27 -11.20
CA VAL A 50 14.95 -5.56 -10.87
C VAL A 50 15.94 -6.39 -10.05
N HIS A 51 15.44 -7.21 -9.13
CA HIS A 51 16.28 -8.12 -8.35
C HIS A 51 17.15 -9.02 -9.25
N HIS A 52 18.30 -9.43 -8.78
CA HIS A 52 19.37 -10.14 -9.52
C HIS A 52 20.00 -9.36 -10.70
N ARG A 53 19.61 -8.12 -10.98
CA ARG A 53 20.26 -7.30 -12.01
C ARG A 53 21.35 -6.38 -11.49
N GLY A 54 21.47 -6.21 -10.16
CA GLY A 54 22.50 -5.41 -9.51
C GLY A 54 22.45 -3.92 -9.88
N GLN A 55 21.26 -3.39 -10.22
CA GLN A 55 21.10 -2.00 -10.69
C GLN A 55 20.51 -1.06 -9.61
N VAL A 56 20.02 -1.58 -8.49
CA VAL A 56 19.52 -0.74 -7.37
C VAL A 56 20.57 0.28 -6.89
N PRO A 57 21.87 -0.04 -6.74
CA PRO A 57 22.87 0.94 -6.36
C PRO A 57 22.99 2.14 -7.31
N ALA A 58 22.63 1.97 -8.59
CA ALA A 58 22.62 3.08 -9.54
C ALA A 58 21.47 4.06 -9.26
N VAL A 59 20.31 3.56 -8.84
CA VAL A 59 19.18 4.41 -8.40
C VAL A 59 19.56 5.12 -7.10
N ALA A 60 20.11 4.39 -6.12
CA ALA A 60 20.59 4.97 -4.85
C ALA A 60 21.58 6.13 -5.11
N LYS A 61 22.54 5.92 -6.00
CA LYS A 61 23.50 6.97 -6.38
C LYS A 61 22.80 8.17 -7.05
N LEU A 62 21.85 7.95 -7.95
CA LEU A 62 21.12 9.02 -8.64
C LEU A 62 20.40 9.92 -7.64
N LEU A 63 19.69 9.33 -6.66
CA LEU A 63 18.96 10.07 -5.62
C LEU A 63 19.94 10.78 -4.65
N ALA A 64 20.98 10.08 -4.20
CA ALA A 64 22.01 10.66 -3.33
C ALA A 64 22.71 11.86 -3.97
N ASP A 65 22.96 11.84 -5.29
CA ASP A 65 23.57 12.95 -6.01
C ASP A 65 22.68 14.21 -5.99
N GLN A 66 21.34 14.06 -5.95
CA GLN A 66 20.43 15.20 -5.81
C GLN A 66 20.55 15.85 -4.42
N PHE A 67 20.59 15.03 -3.37
CA PHE A 67 20.78 15.53 -2.00
C PHE A 67 22.15 16.17 -1.79
N ARG A 68 23.19 15.56 -2.34
CA ARG A 68 24.57 16.09 -2.32
C ARG A 68 24.64 17.45 -3.00
N ALA A 69 24.05 17.59 -4.18
CA ALA A 69 23.98 18.85 -4.92
C ALA A 69 23.18 19.93 -4.17
N ALA A 70 22.23 19.54 -3.32
CA ALA A 70 21.46 20.46 -2.47
C ALA A 70 22.19 20.85 -1.16
N GLY A 71 23.37 20.25 -0.88
CA GLY A 71 24.20 20.60 0.26
C GLY A 71 24.10 19.66 1.47
N ILE A 72 23.51 18.49 1.34
CA ILE A 72 23.58 17.46 2.38
C ILE A 72 25.04 16.95 2.46
N PRO A 73 25.66 16.96 3.65
CA PRO A 73 27.05 16.51 3.80
C PRO A 73 27.17 14.98 3.66
N GLU A 74 28.32 14.50 3.19
CA GLU A 74 28.58 13.06 3.03
C GLU A 74 28.38 12.26 4.31
N SER A 75 28.61 12.86 5.48
CA SER A 75 28.37 12.23 6.79
C SER A 75 26.90 11.89 7.06
N ASP A 76 25.99 12.42 6.28
CA ASP A 76 24.54 12.25 6.39
C ASP A 76 23.94 11.50 5.20
N ILE A 77 24.78 10.95 4.31
CA ILE A 77 24.42 10.10 3.16
C ILE A 77 25.06 8.73 3.36
N HIS A 78 24.22 7.71 3.54
CA HIS A 78 24.69 6.36 3.84
C HIS A 78 24.19 5.37 2.80
N PHE A 79 25.10 4.75 2.10
CA PHE A 79 24.86 3.61 1.23
C PHE A 79 25.01 2.34 2.07
N MET A 80 23.98 1.52 2.13
CA MET A 80 23.88 0.37 3.02
C MET A 80 23.78 -0.92 2.20
N PRO A 81 24.92 -1.52 1.77
CA PRO A 81 24.87 -2.75 0.99
C PRO A 81 24.43 -3.95 1.87
N TYR A 82 23.63 -4.83 1.27
CA TYR A 82 23.18 -6.07 1.90
C TYR A 82 22.76 -7.11 0.85
N GLU A 83 22.58 -8.32 1.29
CA GLU A 83 22.06 -9.41 0.47
C GLU A 83 20.54 -9.50 0.68
N ALA A 84 19.75 -9.25 -0.36
CA ALA A 84 18.29 -9.35 -0.32
C ALA A 84 17.84 -10.82 -0.27
N LEU A 85 18.23 -11.58 -1.27
CA LEU A 85 18.04 -13.02 -1.39
C LEU A 85 19.41 -13.70 -1.53
N PRO A 86 19.54 -15.01 -1.30
CA PRO A 86 20.82 -15.71 -1.51
C PRO A 86 21.41 -15.43 -2.89
N GLY A 87 22.57 -14.80 -2.92
CA GLY A 87 23.29 -14.41 -4.14
C GLY A 87 22.81 -13.10 -4.79
N ASP A 88 21.81 -12.42 -4.24
CA ASP A 88 21.32 -11.14 -4.74
C ASP A 88 21.78 -9.98 -3.86
N GLN A 89 22.84 -9.31 -4.29
CA GLN A 89 23.39 -8.15 -3.60
C GLN A 89 22.65 -6.88 -4.05
N THR A 90 22.18 -6.12 -3.07
CA THR A 90 21.48 -4.85 -3.27
C THR A 90 21.96 -3.80 -2.29
N GLU A 91 21.33 -2.65 -2.27
CA GLU A 91 21.71 -1.52 -1.42
C GLU A 91 20.50 -0.70 -1.01
N ALA A 92 20.43 -0.26 0.24
CA ALA A 92 19.53 0.78 0.67
C ALA A 92 20.25 2.13 0.75
N LEU A 93 19.52 3.21 0.55
CA LEU A 93 19.99 4.58 0.74
C LEU A 93 19.34 5.19 1.97
N ILE A 94 20.16 5.73 2.89
CA ILE A 94 19.67 6.51 4.04
C ILE A 94 20.28 7.91 3.95
N VAL A 95 19.42 8.94 3.90
CA VAL A 95 19.84 10.34 3.88
C VAL A 95 19.19 11.08 5.05
N ARG A 96 19.96 11.90 5.75
CA ARG A 96 19.47 12.68 6.88
C ARG A 96 19.56 14.18 6.60
N TRP A 97 18.41 14.82 6.42
CA TRP A 97 18.33 16.29 6.39
C TRP A 97 18.19 16.81 7.81
N ARG A 98 19.29 17.34 8.34
CA ARG A 98 19.33 17.82 9.74
C ARG A 98 18.59 19.13 9.91
N SER A 99 17.82 19.20 10.96
CA SER A 99 17.31 20.47 11.50
C SER A 99 18.45 21.26 12.12
N PRO A 100 18.54 22.58 11.89
CA PRO A 100 19.50 23.42 12.61
C PRO A 100 19.16 23.56 14.08
N HIS A 101 17.88 23.36 14.47
CA HIS A 101 17.36 23.48 15.83
C HIS A 101 16.22 22.48 16.05
N ALA A 102 16.55 21.20 16.08
CA ALA A 102 15.54 20.15 16.27
C ALA A 102 14.84 20.29 17.64
N THR A 103 13.53 20.47 17.63
CA THR A 103 12.67 20.54 18.81
C THR A 103 11.79 19.31 18.99
N ARG A 104 11.72 18.46 17.95
CA ARG A 104 10.92 17.24 17.88
C ARG A 104 11.79 16.07 17.42
N LYS A 105 11.34 14.84 17.70
CA LYS A 105 11.98 13.64 17.13
C LYS A 105 11.93 13.67 15.61
N PRO A 106 12.88 12.99 14.93
CA PRO A 106 12.87 12.89 13.47
C PRO A 106 11.54 12.34 12.92
N MET A 107 11.25 12.64 11.67
CA MET A 107 10.29 11.89 10.86
C MET A 107 11.03 11.12 9.78
N LEU A 108 10.50 9.95 9.42
CA LEU A 108 11.08 9.04 8.42
C LEU A 108 10.24 9.10 7.15
N ILE A 109 10.88 9.20 6.00
CA ILE A 109 10.27 9.05 4.67
C ILE A 109 10.75 7.73 4.12
N LEU A 110 9.82 6.88 3.71
CA LEU A 110 10.10 5.57 3.14
C LEU A 110 9.77 5.56 1.65
N GLY A 111 10.48 4.72 0.93
CA GLY A 111 10.26 4.36 -0.45
C GLY A 111 11.15 3.19 -0.85
N HIS A 112 10.96 2.64 -2.06
CA HIS A 112 11.79 1.56 -2.58
C HIS A 112 12.27 1.81 -4.00
N MET A 113 13.53 1.43 -4.25
CA MET A 113 14.23 1.69 -5.50
C MET A 113 14.17 0.51 -6.48
N ASP A 114 13.85 -0.68 -5.99
CA ASP A 114 13.67 -1.87 -6.82
C ASP A 114 12.30 -1.87 -7.51
N VAL A 115 12.16 -2.73 -8.50
CA VAL A 115 10.92 -2.90 -9.27
C VAL A 115 10.76 -4.36 -9.66
N VAL A 116 9.52 -4.82 -9.83
CA VAL A 116 9.24 -6.16 -10.35
C VAL A 116 9.71 -6.33 -11.79
N GLU A 117 9.94 -7.59 -12.18
CA GLU A 117 10.37 -7.91 -13.55
C GLU A 117 9.33 -7.49 -14.60
N ALA A 118 9.82 -7.04 -15.76
CA ALA A 118 9.02 -6.67 -16.91
C ALA A 118 9.64 -7.22 -18.19
N LYS A 119 8.97 -8.18 -18.83
CA LYS A 119 9.44 -8.80 -20.06
C LYS A 119 9.10 -7.92 -21.25
N ARG A 120 10.12 -7.50 -22.00
CA ARG A 120 9.94 -6.63 -23.19
C ARG A 120 8.93 -7.19 -24.19
N SER A 121 8.85 -8.52 -24.34
CA SER A 121 7.91 -9.18 -25.26
C SER A 121 6.44 -8.95 -24.94
N ASP A 122 6.13 -8.70 -23.68
CA ASP A 122 4.76 -8.62 -23.18
C ASP A 122 4.24 -7.16 -23.21
N TRP A 123 5.16 -6.19 -23.24
CA TRP A 123 4.86 -4.77 -23.21
C TRP A 123 4.77 -4.17 -24.62
N LYS A 124 3.86 -3.22 -24.79
CA LYS A 124 3.76 -2.42 -26.02
C LYS A 124 5.02 -1.59 -26.24
N TYR A 125 5.53 -0.98 -25.16
CA TYR A 125 6.75 -0.18 -25.15
C TYR A 125 7.83 -0.89 -24.35
N ASP A 126 9.11 -0.45 -24.50
CA ASP A 126 10.18 -0.96 -23.66
C ASP A 126 9.94 -0.52 -22.19
N PRO A 127 9.83 -1.45 -21.21
CA PRO A 127 9.53 -1.11 -19.82
C PRO A 127 10.63 -0.26 -19.15
N PHE A 128 11.86 -0.31 -19.64
CA PHE A 128 12.99 0.42 -19.08
C PHE A 128 13.48 1.54 -20.04
N GLN A 129 12.60 2.01 -20.92
CA GLN A 129 12.80 3.20 -21.73
C GLN A 129 11.70 4.20 -21.40
N PHE A 130 12.06 5.28 -20.70
CA PHE A 130 11.13 6.33 -20.34
C PHE A 130 10.43 6.92 -21.55
N ARG A 131 9.12 6.98 -21.52
CA ARG A 131 8.29 7.51 -22.59
C ARG A 131 7.25 8.48 -22.02
N GLU A 132 7.13 9.63 -22.67
CA GLU A 132 6.02 10.55 -22.44
C GLU A 132 5.10 10.53 -23.67
N GLN A 133 3.85 10.18 -23.47
CA GLN A 133 2.84 10.12 -24.53
C GLN A 133 1.43 10.26 -23.97
N ASP A 134 0.58 10.99 -24.70
CA ASP A 134 -0.86 11.13 -24.40
C ASP A 134 -1.15 11.60 -22.95
N GLY A 135 -0.26 12.44 -22.39
CA GLY A 135 -0.38 12.96 -21.03
C GLY A 135 0.05 12.00 -19.93
N TYR A 136 0.77 10.92 -20.28
CA TYR A 136 1.31 9.92 -19.35
C TYR A 136 2.82 9.74 -19.50
N PHE A 137 3.47 9.42 -18.39
CA PHE A 137 4.78 8.79 -18.35
C PHE A 137 4.59 7.28 -18.32
N TYR A 138 5.29 6.56 -19.18
CA TYR A 138 5.29 5.10 -19.28
C TYR A 138 6.66 4.54 -18.91
N GLY A 139 6.66 3.42 -18.20
CA GLY A 139 7.82 2.63 -17.81
C GLY A 139 7.57 1.88 -16.52
N ARG A 140 8.34 0.82 -16.27
CA ARG A 140 8.28 0.07 -15.01
C ARG A 140 8.83 0.94 -13.86
N GLY A 141 8.06 1.08 -12.77
CA GLY A 141 8.38 1.96 -11.66
C GLY A 141 7.78 3.37 -11.82
N THR A 142 6.92 3.62 -12.83
CA THR A 142 6.29 4.94 -12.98
C THR A 142 5.21 5.20 -11.95
N SER A 143 4.57 4.17 -11.41
CA SER A 143 3.58 4.25 -10.34
C SER A 143 3.96 3.44 -9.11
N ASP A 144 4.91 2.49 -9.24
CA ASP A 144 5.35 1.59 -8.19
C ASP A 144 6.87 1.38 -8.26
N MET A 145 7.70 2.11 -7.39
CA MET A 145 7.30 3.44 -6.85
C MET A 145 8.40 4.49 -7.06
N LYS A 146 9.13 4.43 -8.16
CA LYS A 146 10.19 5.43 -8.44
C LYS A 146 9.67 6.86 -8.57
N ASN A 147 8.35 7.05 -8.87
CA ASN A 147 7.69 8.36 -8.78
C ASN A 147 7.81 8.92 -7.36
N GLY A 148 7.48 8.15 -6.33
CA GLY A 148 7.53 8.56 -4.93
C GLY A 148 8.96 8.84 -4.46
N ASP A 149 9.93 7.99 -4.81
CA ASP A 149 11.36 8.22 -4.52
C ASP A 149 11.83 9.55 -5.09
N VAL A 150 11.51 9.81 -6.35
CA VAL A 150 11.92 11.06 -7.03
C VAL A 150 11.12 12.25 -6.50
N ALA A 151 9.81 12.11 -6.26
CA ALA A 151 8.98 13.21 -5.77
C ALA A 151 9.43 13.67 -4.37
N THR A 152 9.64 12.75 -3.44
CA THR A 152 10.14 13.05 -2.08
C THR A 152 11.52 13.69 -2.10
N THR A 153 12.44 13.15 -2.91
CA THR A 153 13.78 13.72 -3.11
C THR A 153 13.72 15.13 -3.69
N MET A 154 12.96 15.33 -4.78
CA MET A 154 12.88 16.63 -5.46
C MET A 154 12.15 17.69 -4.65
N ALA A 155 11.14 17.29 -3.86
CA ALA A 155 10.46 18.17 -2.91
C ALA A 155 11.44 18.69 -1.84
N ALA A 156 12.24 17.80 -1.25
CA ALA A 156 13.26 18.18 -0.27
C ALA A 156 14.33 19.10 -0.88
N VAL A 157 14.89 18.73 -2.04
CA VAL A 157 15.90 19.54 -2.76
C VAL A 157 15.38 20.93 -3.10
N LYS A 158 14.11 21.04 -3.54
CA LYS A 158 13.49 22.34 -3.82
C LYS A 158 13.37 23.18 -2.54
N LEU A 159 12.87 22.60 -1.46
CA LEU A 159 12.75 23.29 -0.19
C LEU A 159 14.10 23.76 0.38
N MET A 160 15.16 22.96 0.24
CA MET A 160 16.52 23.35 0.60
C MET A 160 16.97 24.56 -0.23
N SER A 161 16.69 24.57 -1.54
CA SER A 161 17.05 25.69 -2.42
C SER A 161 16.29 26.98 -2.08
N GLU A 162 15.10 26.89 -1.50
CA GLU A 162 14.29 28.00 -0.99
C GLU A 162 14.71 28.46 0.42
N GLY A 163 15.70 27.78 1.02
CA GLY A 163 16.19 28.09 2.35
C GLY A 163 15.29 27.61 3.50
N PHE A 164 14.35 26.70 3.23
CA PHE A 164 13.51 26.10 4.27
C PHE A 164 14.37 25.40 5.33
N LYS A 165 14.04 25.62 6.60
CA LYS A 165 14.72 25.03 7.75
C LYS A 165 13.71 24.19 8.53
N PRO A 166 13.84 22.86 8.52
CA PRO A 166 12.96 22.00 9.30
C PRO A 166 13.21 22.19 10.81
N ASP A 167 12.19 21.97 11.64
CA ASP A 167 12.26 21.99 13.11
C ASP A 167 12.50 20.58 13.70
N ARG A 168 12.55 19.57 12.87
CA ARG A 168 12.96 18.17 13.14
C ARG A 168 13.83 17.65 12.01
N ASP A 169 14.67 16.68 12.29
CA ASP A 169 15.37 15.99 11.23
C ASP A 169 14.37 15.23 10.33
N ILE A 170 14.64 15.21 9.04
CA ILE A 170 13.92 14.41 8.06
C ILE A 170 14.89 13.33 7.59
N ILE A 171 14.52 12.05 7.78
CA ILE A 171 15.31 10.91 7.37
C ILE A 171 14.63 10.30 6.15
N PHE A 172 15.35 10.11 5.07
CA PHE A 172 14.91 9.38 3.89
C PHE A 172 15.53 7.99 3.94
N PHE A 173 14.72 6.98 3.82
CA PHE A 173 15.11 5.58 3.68
C PHE A 173 14.48 5.02 2.43
N TYR A 174 15.31 4.68 1.45
CA TYR A 174 14.91 4.02 0.23
C TYR A 174 15.50 2.62 0.22
N SER A 175 14.65 1.60 0.29
CA SER A 175 15.06 0.20 0.27
C SER A 175 15.39 -0.28 -1.15
N GLY A 176 15.94 -1.45 -1.26
CA GLY A 176 16.31 -2.02 -2.55
C GLY A 176 15.78 -3.44 -2.76
N ASP A 177 14.73 -3.85 -2.02
CA ASP A 177 14.19 -5.20 -2.06
C ASP A 177 12.76 -5.31 -1.49
N GLU A 178 11.97 -4.25 -1.58
CA GLU A 178 10.56 -4.26 -1.16
C GLU A 178 9.77 -5.31 -1.94
N GLU A 179 10.00 -5.37 -3.25
CA GLU A 179 9.36 -6.27 -4.19
C GLU A 179 9.79 -7.76 -4.03
N THR A 180 10.55 -8.06 -2.98
CA THR A 180 10.96 -9.41 -2.64
C THR A 180 10.66 -9.74 -1.17
N GLU A 181 11.62 -9.65 -0.26
CA GLU A 181 11.43 -10.06 1.15
C GLU A 181 11.48 -8.90 2.15
N GLY A 182 11.72 -7.66 1.70
CA GLY A 182 11.80 -6.48 2.57
C GLY A 182 12.92 -6.56 3.62
N ARG A 183 14.02 -7.22 3.27
CA ARG A 183 15.16 -7.40 4.19
C ARG A 183 15.82 -6.06 4.52
N GLY A 184 15.88 -5.13 3.56
CA GLY A 184 16.36 -3.77 3.77
C GLY A 184 15.58 -3.06 4.87
N ALA A 185 14.25 -3.11 4.82
CA ALA A 185 13.38 -2.53 5.84
C ALA A 185 13.51 -3.25 7.19
N THR A 186 13.68 -4.58 7.17
CA THR A 186 14.01 -5.35 8.39
C THR A 186 15.31 -4.86 9.03
N LEU A 187 16.36 -4.68 8.24
CA LEU A 187 17.66 -4.18 8.73
C LEU A 187 17.54 -2.72 9.20
N ALA A 188 16.83 -1.88 8.47
CA ALA A 188 16.65 -0.48 8.81
C ALA A 188 15.87 -0.30 10.11
N SER A 189 14.81 -1.08 10.31
CA SER A 189 13.99 -1.01 11.53
C SER A 189 14.64 -1.65 12.75
N THR A 190 15.71 -2.43 12.57
CA THR A 190 16.42 -3.14 13.65
C THR A 190 17.88 -2.76 13.75
N LYS A 191 18.75 -3.36 12.92
CA LYS A 191 20.22 -3.22 13.00
C LYS A 191 20.70 -1.79 12.71
N TRP A 192 20.05 -1.10 11.77
CA TRP A 192 20.39 0.29 11.39
C TRP A 192 19.48 1.31 12.07
N ARG A 193 18.77 0.89 13.14
CA ARG A 193 17.81 1.72 13.86
C ARG A 193 18.37 3.07 14.31
N ASN A 194 19.64 3.15 14.64
CA ASN A 194 20.31 4.40 15.00
C ASN A 194 20.33 5.45 13.87
N LEU A 195 20.19 5.04 12.60
CA LEU A 195 20.11 5.92 11.44
C LEU A 195 18.66 6.27 11.09
N THR A 196 17.70 5.42 11.44
CA THR A 196 16.29 5.49 11.00
C THR A 196 15.29 5.75 12.13
N ASP A 197 15.75 5.86 13.40
CA ASP A 197 14.81 6.09 14.52
C ASP A 197 14.06 7.41 14.36
N ALA A 198 12.73 7.32 14.42
CA ALA A 198 11.84 8.43 14.17
C ALA A 198 10.60 8.38 15.07
N GLU A 199 9.88 9.49 15.14
CA GLU A 199 8.58 9.58 15.84
C GLU A 199 7.50 8.82 15.06
N PHE A 200 7.54 8.93 13.73
CA PHE A 200 6.66 8.26 12.77
C PHE A 200 7.31 8.23 11.40
N GLY A 201 6.81 7.35 10.54
CA GLY A 201 7.18 7.26 9.13
C GLY A 201 6.02 7.68 8.21
N LEU A 202 6.39 8.22 7.05
CA LEU A 202 5.52 8.47 5.91
C LEU A 202 6.08 7.67 4.74
N ASN A 203 5.30 6.73 4.22
CA ASN A 203 5.72 5.88 3.12
C ASN A 203 5.10 6.39 1.82
N ALA A 204 5.95 6.69 0.85
CA ALA A 204 5.53 7.19 -0.46
C ALA A 204 5.09 6.06 -1.41
N ASP A 205 4.97 4.84 -0.89
CA ASP A 205 4.51 3.64 -1.58
C ASP A 205 3.01 3.42 -1.35
N GLY A 206 2.20 4.38 -1.74
CA GLY A 206 0.78 4.27 -1.56
C GLY A 206 0.06 5.31 -2.42
N GLY A 207 -0.54 4.89 -3.51
CA GLY A 207 -1.39 5.78 -4.30
C GLY A 207 -2.50 6.36 -3.43
N CYS A 208 -2.72 7.68 -3.51
CA CYS A 208 -3.69 8.34 -2.66
C CYS A 208 -4.95 8.70 -3.44
N ALA A 209 -4.89 9.66 -4.36
CA ALA A 209 -6.07 10.20 -5.01
C ALA A 209 -6.49 9.37 -6.22
N SER A 210 -7.77 9.16 -6.37
CA SER A 210 -8.33 8.45 -7.52
C SER A 210 -9.50 9.21 -8.13
N TYR A 211 -9.62 9.09 -9.45
CA TYR A 211 -10.76 9.56 -10.23
C TYR A 211 -11.39 8.40 -10.99
N ASP A 212 -12.70 8.44 -11.22
CA ASP A 212 -13.32 7.49 -12.14
C ASP A 212 -13.10 7.90 -13.62
N GLU A 213 -13.54 7.07 -14.56
CA GLU A 213 -13.43 7.33 -16.01
C GLU A 213 -14.23 8.55 -16.48
N GLN A 214 -15.09 9.09 -15.66
CA GLN A 214 -15.81 10.36 -15.89
C GLN A 214 -15.15 11.53 -15.14
N PHE A 215 -13.96 11.33 -14.61
CA PHE A 215 -13.13 12.30 -13.86
C PHE A 215 -13.78 12.82 -12.57
N ARG A 216 -14.67 12.03 -11.96
CA ARG A 216 -15.23 12.35 -10.66
C ARG A 216 -14.27 11.84 -9.58
N PRO A 217 -14.01 12.61 -8.51
CA PRO A 217 -13.15 12.16 -7.44
C PRO A 217 -13.75 10.95 -6.71
N LEU A 218 -12.96 9.92 -6.49
CA LEU A 218 -13.31 8.74 -5.70
C LEU A 218 -12.83 8.85 -4.26
N GLY A 219 -11.82 9.69 -4.00
CA GLY A 219 -11.23 9.93 -2.70
C GLY A 219 -9.74 9.62 -2.64
N CYS A 220 -9.17 9.80 -1.46
CA CYS A 220 -7.76 9.58 -1.15
C CYS A 220 -7.67 8.81 0.17
N GLY A 221 -7.15 7.59 0.13
CA GLY A 221 -6.88 6.78 1.31
C GLY A 221 -5.54 7.15 1.96
N ILE A 222 -5.49 7.22 3.28
CA ILE A 222 -4.24 7.20 4.05
C ILE A 222 -4.12 5.78 4.60
N SER A 223 -3.22 4.95 4.06
CA SER A 223 -3.05 3.61 4.57
C SER A 223 -2.32 3.66 5.92
N MET A 224 -3.03 3.24 6.96
CA MET A 224 -2.55 3.26 8.35
C MET A 224 -2.44 1.86 8.94
N ALA A 225 -2.79 0.86 8.16
CA ALA A 225 -2.74 -0.54 8.52
C ALA A 225 -2.57 -1.39 7.26
N GLU A 226 -1.91 -2.52 7.40
CA GLU A 226 -1.70 -3.48 6.33
C GLU A 226 -1.97 -4.88 6.83
N LYS A 227 -2.41 -5.76 5.93
CA LYS A 227 -2.53 -7.17 6.24
C LYS A 227 -1.18 -7.86 6.22
N THR A 228 -0.99 -8.79 7.17
CA THR A 228 0.20 -9.63 7.15
C THR A 228 0.05 -10.69 6.06
N PHE A 229 1.00 -10.71 5.14
CA PHE A 229 1.15 -11.78 4.15
C PHE A 229 1.73 -13.02 4.82
N GLN A 230 1.09 -14.20 4.62
CA GLN A 230 1.64 -15.47 5.06
C GLN A 230 1.21 -16.60 4.14
N THR A 231 2.16 -17.40 3.74
CA THR A 231 1.92 -18.62 2.96
C THR A 231 1.96 -19.84 3.88
N TYR A 232 1.02 -20.78 3.63
CA TYR A 232 1.01 -22.11 4.25
C TYR A 232 0.98 -23.17 3.18
N PHE A 233 1.69 -24.28 3.43
CA PHE A 233 1.62 -25.49 2.63
C PHE A 233 0.67 -26.49 3.29
N PHE A 234 -0.29 -26.98 2.50
CA PHE A 234 -1.26 -27.98 2.89
C PHE A 234 -0.87 -29.29 2.21
N THR A 235 -0.35 -30.24 2.95
CA THR A 235 0.18 -31.48 2.40
C THR A 235 -0.61 -32.68 2.92
N THR A 236 -1.02 -33.54 2.00
CA THR A 236 -1.65 -34.83 2.27
C THR A 236 -0.73 -35.97 1.86
N HIS A 237 -0.80 -37.09 2.58
CA HIS A 237 0.01 -38.25 2.32
C HIS A 237 -0.84 -39.51 2.17
N ASN A 238 -0.38 -40.46 1.32
CA ASN A 238 -1.03 -41.74 1.09
C ASN A 238 0.02 -42.79 0.77
N PRO A 239 -0.16 -44.07 1.13
CA PRO A 239 0.78 -45.13 0.74
C PRO A 239 0.95 -45.31 -0.76
N GLY A 240 0.01 -44.78 -1.57
CA GLY A 240 -0.01 -44.98 -3.00
C GLY A 240 -0.53 -46.36 -3.42
N GLY A 241 -0.24 -46.79 -4.64
CA GLY A 241 -0.64 -48.07 -5.19
C GLY A 241 -0.86 -48.02 -6.69
N HIS A 242 -1.25 -49.15 -7.28
CA HIS A 242 -1.56 -49.27 -8.72
C HIS A 242 -2.95 -48.69 -9.03
N SER A 243 -3.07 -47.81 -10.00
CA SER A 243 -4.32 -47.12 -10.36
C SER A 243 -5.49 -48.03 -10.71
N SER A 244 -5.21 -49.28 -11.21
CA SER A 244 -6.27 -50.26 -11.48
C SER A 244 -6.93 -50.83 -10.22
N ARG A 245 -6.41 -50.51 -9.03
CA ARG A 245 -6.96 -50.92 -7.72
C ARG A 245 -7.18 -49.67 -6.88
N PRO A 246 -8.21 -48.87 -7.23
CA PRO A 246 -8.46 -47.63 -6.52
C PRO A 246 -8.75 -47.87 -5.03
N ARG A 247 -8.26 -46.96 -4.17
CA ARG A 247 -8.47 -46.97 -2.73
C ARG A 247 -9.54 -45.93 -2.37
N PRO A 248 -10.25 -46.10 -1.25
CA PRO A 248 -11.14 -45.06 -0.75
C PRO A 248 -10.40 -43.79 -0.34
N ASP A 249 -9.16 -43.92 0.17
CA ASP A 249 -8.24 -42.87 0.55
C ASP A 249 -7.31 -42.49 -0.60
N ASN A 250 -7.18 -41.22 -0.89
CA ASN A 250 -6.33 -40.71 -1.97
C ASN A 250 -5.83 -39.30 -1.63
N ALA A 251 -4.52 -39.09 -1.72
CA ALA A 251 -3.91 -37.80 -1.33
C ALA A 251 -4.50 -36.62 -2.09
N ILE A 252 -4.81 -36.77 -3.39
CA ILE A 252 -5.44 -35.69 -4.18
C ILE A 252 -6.86 -35.41 -3.69
N TYR A 253 -7.65 -36.45 -3.37
CA TYR A 253 -9.03 -36.27 -2.92
C TYR A 253 -9.08 -35.64 -1.53
N ASP A 254 -8.23 -36.09 -0.60
CA ASP A 254 -8.11 -35.52 0.75
C ASP A 254 -7.71 -34.05 0.69
N LEU A 255 -6.78 -33.67 -0.23
CA LEU A 255 -6.41 -32.28 -0.45
C LEU A 255 -7.56 -31.48 -1.07
N ALA A 256 -8.28 -32.03 -2.05
CA ALA A 256 -9.43 -31.36 -2.66
C ALA A 256 -10.51 -31.05 -1.63
N ASP A 257 -10.80 -31.97 -0.72
CA ASP A 257 -11.75 -31.75 0.39
C ASP A 257 -11.27 -30.66 1.34
N ALA A 258 -9.97 -30.61 1.65
CA ALA A 258 -9.39 -29.53 2.45
C ALA A 258 -9.53 -28.16 1.76
N LEU A 259 -9.25 -28.08 0.46
CA LEU A 259 -9.39 -26.85 -0.33
C LEU A 259 -10.84 -26.38 -0.41
N LYS A 260 -11.82 -27.31 -0.49
CA LYS A 260 -13.25 -26.97 -0.41
C LYS A 260 -13.63 -26.40 0.95
N LYS A 261 -13.07 -26.92 2.06
CA LYS A 261 -13.26 -26.34 3.38
C LYS A 261 -12.71 -24.92 3.45
N ILE A 262 -11.48 -24.67 2.94
CA ILE A 262 -10.88 -23.34 2.92
C ILE A 262 -11.71 -22.38 2.07
N GLN A 263 -12.14 -22.77 0.88
CA GLN A 263 -12.97 -21.95 -0.01
C GLN A 263 -14.23 -21.43 0.68
N ASN A 264 -14.86 -22.28 1.50
CA ASN A 264 -16.12 -21.99 2.19
C ASN A 264 -15.91 -21.37 3.57
N TYR A 265 -14.68 -21.38 4.09
CA TYR A 265 -14.41 -20.88 5.43
C TYR A 265 -14.47 -19.34 5.49
N ARG A 266 -15.02 -18.84 6.58
CA ARG A 266 -15.08 -17.42 6.89
C ARG A 266 -14.49 -17.21 8.28
N PHE A 267 -13.33 -16.57 8.34
CA PHE A 267 -12.77 -16.09 9.60
C PHE A 267 -13.75 -15.15 10.29
N GLN A 268 -13.68 -15.06 11.60
CA GLN A 268 -14.51 -14.11 12.35
C GLN A 268 -14.22 -12.68 11.88
N PRO A 269 -15.26 -11.84 11.75
CA PRO A 269 -15.05 -10.43 11.47
C PRO A 269 -14.25 -9.74 12.58
N MET A 270 -13.44 -8.79 12.21
CA MET A 270 -12.58 -8.01 13.10
C MET A 270 -12.64 -6.53 12.73
N GLN A 271 -12.45 -5.67 13.71
CA GLN A 271 -12.45 -4.23 13.54
C GLN A 271 -11.28 -3.63 14.33
N ASN A 272 -10.61 -2.64 13.76
CA ASN A 272 -9.69 -1.74 14.46
C ASN A 272 -10.12 -0.28 14.23
N ALA A 273 -9.40 0.68 14.82
CA ALA A 273 -9.73 2.10 14.67
C ALA A 273 -9.69 2.58 13.23
N VAL A 274 -8.77 2.04 12.42
CA VAL A 274 -8.59 2.41 11.00
C VAL A 274 -9.76 1.90 10.16
N THR A 275 -10.07 0.58 10.23
CA THR A 275 -11.18 0.00 9.47
C THR A 275 -12.52 0.59 9.90
N ARG A 276 -12.67 0.95 11.18
CA ARG A 276 -13.86 1.65 11.66
C ARG A 276 -14.00 3.01 10.99
N ALA A 277 -12.94 3.82 10.99
CA ALA A 277 -12.97 5.15 10.38
C ALA A 277 -13.22 5.09 8.87
N TYR A 278 -12.59 4.12 8.18
CA TYR A 278 -12.87 3.84 6.77
C TYR A 278 -14.35 3.58 6.52
N PHE A 279 -14.93 2.62 7.23
CA PHE A 279 -16.34 2.26 7.02
C PHE A 279 -17.33 3.33 7.48
N GLU A 280 -16.95 4.19 8.45
CA GLU A 280 -17.75 5.38 8.80
C GLU A 280 -17.78 6.39 7.62
N ALA A 281 -16.67 6.59 6.91
CA ALA A 281 -16.63 7.41 5.70
C ALA A 281 -17.43 6.75 4.56
N ARG A 282 -17.22 5.46 4.31
CA ARG A 282 -17.96 4.70 3.28
C ARG A 282 -19.48 4.71 3.52
N ALA A 283 -19.91 4.57 4.78
CA ALA A 283 -21.33 4.63 5.11
C ALA A 283 -21.99 5.99 4.76
N LYS A 284 -21.23 7.10 4.85
CA LYS A 284 -21.70 8.43 4.42
C LYS A 284 -21.82 8.51 2.90
N GLN A 285 -20.79 8.04 2.17
CA GLN A 285 -20.78 8.03 0.70
C GLN A 285 -21.93 7.17 0.15
N GLU A 286 -22.12 5.98 0.70
CA GLU A 286 -23.16 5.04 0.31
C GLU A 286 -24.60 5.48 0.70
N GLY A 287 -24.73 6.37 1.66
CA GLY A 287 -26.02 6.87 2.10
C GLY A 287 -26.99 5.74 2.48
N ASN A 288 -28.16 5.71 1.84
CA ASN A 288 -29.21 4.71 2.09
C ASN A 288 -29.14 3.51 1.14
N SER A 289 -28.05 3.31 0.42
CA SER A 289 -27.86 2.13 -0.42
C SER A 289 -27.89 0.84 0.42
N PRO A 290 -28.13 -0.34 -0.17
CA PRO A 290 -28.02 -1.62 0.53
C PRO A 290 -26.65 -1.78 1.21
N LEU A 291 -25.55 -1.46 0.52
CA LEU A 291 -24.22 -1.52 1.08
C LEU A 291 -24.06 -0.59 2.28
N GLY A 292 -24.55 0.65 2.20
CA GLY A 292 -24.50 1.59 3.32
C GLY A 292 -25.29 1.13 4.55
N GLN A 293 -26.39 0.38 4.36
CA GLN A 293 -27.15 -0.22 5.46
C GLN A 293 -26.35 -1.35 6.14
N GLU A 294 -25.73 -2.24 5.36
CA GLU A 294 -24.90 -3.34 5.90
C GLU A 294 -23.65 -2.81 6.61
N ILE A 295 -23.00 -1.78 6.06
CA ILE A 295 -21.87 -1.12 6.74
C ILE A 295 -22.30 -0.57 8.09
N ARG A 296 -23.43 0.13 8.19
CA ARG A 296 -23.94 0.65 9.47
C ARG A 296 -24.29 -0.47 10.46
N ALA A 297 -24.88 -1.58 9.98
CA ALA A 297 -25.16 -2.73 10.81
C ALA A 297 -23.88 -3.33 11.39
N TRP A 298 -22.86 -3.53 10.56
CA TRP A 298 -21.57 -4.04 11.01
C TRP A 298 -20.82 -3.07 11.94
N LEU A 299 -20.87 -1.76 11.69
CA LEU A 299 -20.31 -0.75 12.60
C LEU A 299 -20.95 -0.77 13.99
N ALA A 300 -22.26 -1.04 14.04
CA ALA A 300 -22.99 -1.17 15.30
C ALA A 300 -22.68 -2.50 16.02
N ASN A 301 -22.43 -3.59 15.27
CA ASN A 301 -22.06 -4.89 15.80
C ASN A 301 -20.94 -5.52 14.97
N PRO A 302 -19.65 -5.28 15.34
CA PRO A 302 -18.50 -5.81 14.60
C PRO A 302 -18.44 -7.34 14.47
N ASN A 303 -19.19 -8.06 15.30
CA ASN A 303 -19.29 -9.53 15.26
C ASN A 303 -20.40 -10.04 14.32
N ASP A 304 -21.12 -9.14 13.63
CA ASP A 304 -22.16 -9.54 12.68
C ASP A 304 -21.53 -10.10 11.41
N GLY A 305 -21.37 -11.42 11.36
CA GLY A 305 -20.82 -12.13 10.21
C GLY A 305 -21.67 -11.98 8.95
N LYS A 306 -22.99 -11.78 9.05
CA LYS A 306 -23.87 -11.61 7.88
C LYS A 306 -23.66 -10.24 7.25
N ALA A 307 -23.62 -9.19 8.06
CA ALA A 307 -23.32 -7.84 7.57
C ALA A 307 -21.91 -7.79 6.95
N ALA A 308 -20.91 -8.40 7.61
CA ALA A 308 -19.57 -8.50 7.05
C ALA A 308 -19.52 -9.27 5.72
N ASP A 309 -20.26 -10.37 5.57
CA ASP A 309 -20.36 -11.12 4.31
C ASP A 309 -21.03 -10.29 3.20
N ALA A 310 -22.06 -9.51 3.55
CA ALA A 310 -22.73 -8.62 2.61
C ALA A 310 -21.81 -7.47 2.14
N ILE A 311 -21.01 -6.89 3.05
CA ILE A 311 -20.00 -5.89 2.73
C ILE A 311 -18.95 -6.49 1.76
N GLU A 312 -18.38 -7.66 2.10
CA GLU A 312 -17.35 -8.32 1.29
C GLU A 312 -17.89 -8.97 -0.01
N ALA A 313 -19.19 -8.92 -0.26
CA ALA A 313 -19.75 -9.24 -1.58
C ALA A 313 -19.45 -8.14 -2.61
N ASN A 314 -19.12 -6.92 -2.17
CA ASN A 314 -18.58 -5.88 -3.03
C ASN A 314 -17.07 -6.13 -3.25
N PRO A 315 -16.60 -6.28 -4.50
CA PRO A 315 -15.19 -6.54 -4.80
C PRO A 315 -14.21 -5.52 -4.19
N LEU A 316 -14.60 -4.27 -4.05
CA LEU A 316 -13.77 -3.21 -3.47
C LEU A 316 -13.58 -3.36 -1.94
N GLU A 317 -14.48 -4.08 -1.26
CA GLU A 317 -14.46 -4.24 0.19
C GLU A 317 -13.95 -5.63 0.63
N VAL A 318 -13.57 -6.48 -0.34
CA VAL A 318 -13.12 -7.86 -0.04
C VAL A 318 -11.89 -7.84 0.87
N GLY A 319 -12.00 -8.54 1.98
CA GLY A 319 -10.90 -8.71 2.94
C GLY A 319 -10.73 -7.54 3.92
N LEU A 320 -11.53 -6.49 3.87
CA LEU A 320 -11.41 -5.38 4.82
C LEU A 320 -12.03 -5.66 6.20
N THR A 321 -12.86 -6.71 6.32
CA THR A 321 -13.53 -7.05 7.58
C THR A 321 -12.87 -8.20 8.33
N ARG A 322 -11.97 -8.98 7.73
CA ARG A 322 -11.40 -10.21 8.33
C ARG A 322 -10.14 -10.72 7.64
N THR A 323 -9.50 -11.72 8.23
CA THR A 323 -8.47 -12.55 7.58
C THR A 323 -9.10 -13.31 6.39
N ARG A 324 -8.35 -13.42 5.29
CA ARG A 324 -8.74 -14.18 4.09
C ARG A 324 -7.60 -15.06 3.63
N CYS A 325 -7.93 -16.31 3.26
CA CYS A 325 -6.98 -17.25 2.70
C CYS A 325 -7.48 -17.78 1.36
N VAL A 326 -6.56 -17.98 0.41
CA VAL A 326 -6.86 -18.48 -0.93
C VAL A 326 -5.77 -19.45 -1.39
N ALA A 327 -6.16 -20.56 -2.02
CA ALA A 327 -5.22 -21.45 -2.66
C ALA A 327 -4.72 -20.84 -3.97
N THR A 328 -3.39 -20.80 -4.14
CA THR A 328 -2.73 -20.18 -5.29
C THR A 328 -1.98 -21.16 -6.17
N MET A 329 -1.50 -22.29 -5.61
CA MET A 329 -0.78 -23.32 -6.34
C MET A 329 -1.20 -24.72 -5.89
N LEU A 330 -1.05 -25.70 -6.76
CA LEU A 330 -1.39 -27.10 -6.49
C LEU A 330 -0.41 -28.03 -7.21
N SER A 331 0.04 -29.07 -6.52
CA SER A 331 0.83 -30.16 -7.09
C SER A 331 0.44 -31.50 -6.48
N GLY A 332 0.58 -32.60 -7.24
CA GLY A 332 0.27 -33.92 -6.72
C GLY A 332 0.42 -35.04 -7.75
N GLY A 333 0.75 -36.23 -7.27
CA GLY A 333 0.99 -37.41 -8.13
C GLY A 333 2.36 -37.38 -8.82
N HIS A 334 2.75 -38.50 -9.42
CA HIS A 334 4.05 -38.65 -10.09
C HIS A 334 3.93 -39.52 -11.36
N ALA A 335 2.82 -40.23 -11.57
CA ALA A 335 2.57 -41.04 -12.74
C ALA A 335 1.05 -41.22 -12.95
N ASP A 336 0.60 -41.35 -14.18
CA ASP A 336 -0.80 -41.50 -14.58
C ASP A 336 -1.42 -42.85 -14.17
N ASN A 337 -0.59 -43.88 -13.98
CA ASN A 337 -0.99 -45.21 -13.58
C ASN A 337 -0.69 -45.56 -12.11
N ALA A 338 -0.35 -44.59 -11.28
CA ALA A 338 -0.08 -44.74 -9.85
C ALA A 338 -0.98 -43.87 -8.99
N LEU A 339 -1.43 -44.39 -7.84
CA LEU A 339 -2.11 -43.56 -6.82
C LEU A 339 -1.10 -42.58 -6.21
N PRO A 340 -1.46 -41.31 -6.02
CA PRO A 340 -0.57 -40.28 -5.53
C PRO A 340 -0.13 -40.56 -4.08
N GLN A 341 1.18 -40.49 -3.83
CA GLN A 341 1.73 -40.66 -2.48
C GLN A 341 1.67 -39.35 -1.67
N SER A 342 1.60 -38.23 -2.36
CA SER A 342 1.41 -36.92 -1.75
C SER A 342 0.70 -35.97 -2.71
N ALA A 343 0.04 -34.97 -2.13
CA ALA A 343 -0.44 -33.81 -2.84
C ALA A 343 -0.28 -32.58 -1.94
N THR A 344 0.13 -31.45 -2.53
CA THR A 344 0.40 -30.22 -1.79
C THR A 344 -0.27 -29.03 -2.46
N ALA A 345 -0.91 -28.18 -1.67
CA ALA A 345 -1.40 -26.89 -2.11
C ALA A 345 -0.67 -25.76 -1.38
N THR A 346 -0.40 -24.68 -2.09
CA THR A 346 0.05 -23.42 -1.53
C THR A 346 -1.20 -22.56 -1.24
N VAL A 347 -1.34 -22.16 0.00
CA VAL A 347 -2.47 -21.31 0.45
C VAL A 347 -1.89 -20.01 0.99
N ASN A 348 -2.19 -18.91 0.31
CA ASN A 348 -1.81 -17.58 0.76
C ASN A 348 -2.91 -16.98 1.64
N CYS A 349 -2.50 -16.44 2.78
CA CYS A 349 -3.38 -15.73 3.70
C CYS A 349 -2.98 -14.26 3.81
N ARG A 350 -3.98 -13.40 3.78
CA ARG A 350 -3.90 -11.99 4.13
C ARG A 350 -4.53 -11.82 5.50
N ILE A 351 -3.67 -11.79 6.51
CA ILE A 351 -4.05 -11.87 7.93
C ILE A 351 -4.37 -10.47 8.45
N PHE A 352 -5.47 -10.34 9.20
CA PHE A 352 -5.91 -9.06 9.76
C PHE A 352 -4.86 -8.50 10.74
N PRO A 353 -4.60 -7.16 10.76
CA PRO A 353 -3.59 -6.54 11.60
C PRO A 353 -3.70 -6.94 13.08
N GLY A 354 -2.57 -7.32 13.68
CA GLY A 354 -2.48 -7.74 15.08
C GLY A 354 -2.77 -9.22 15.35
N VAL A 355 -3.23 -9.99 14.34
CA VAL A 355 -3.39 -11.45 14.45
C VAL A 355 -2.08 -12.14 14.15
N GLN A 356 -1.72 -13.14 14.97
CA GLN A 356 -0.48 -13.88 14.78
C GLN A 356 -0.64 -14.94 13.67
N PRO A 357 0.33 -15.10 12.76
CA PRO A 357 0.31 -16.17 11.77
C PRO A 357 0.16 -17.57 12.39
N THR A 358 0.74 -17.81 13.56
CA THR A 358 0.60 -19.07 14.29
C THR A 358 -0.84 -19.37 14.70
N ASP A 359 -1.62 -18.35 15.07
CA ASP A 359 -3.03 -18.53 15.43
C ASP A 359 -3.85 -18.93 14.21
N VAL A 360 -3.57 -18.28 13.06
CA VAL A 360 -4.19 -18.63 11.77
C VAL A 360 -3.82 -20.06 11.37
N GLN A 361 -2.56 -20.47 11.53
CA GLN A 361 -2.13 -21.85 11.27
C GLN A 361 -2.93 -22.87 12.09
N VAL A 362 -3.07 -22.64 13.40
CA VAL A 362 -3.83 -23.50 14.30
C VAL A 362 -5.29 -23.62 13.87
N GLU A 363 -5.90 -22.48 13.49
CA GLU A 363 -7.29 -22.44 13.02
C GLU A 363 -7.47 -23.19 11.70
N LEU A 364 -6.56 -23.02 10.75
CA LEU A 364 -6.53 -23.75 9.47
C LEU A 364 -6.32 -25.26 9.68
N GLN A 365 -5.39 -25.64 10.55
CA GLN A 365 -5.15 -27.05 10.89
C GLN A 365 -6.40 -27.70 11.49
N LYS A 366 -7.08 -27.01 12.38
CA LYS A 366 -8.36 -27.47 12.96
C LYS A 366 -9.45 -27.61 11.90
N LEU A 367 -9.54 -26.67 10.97
CA LEU A 367 -10.52 -26.67 9.87
C LEU A 367 -10.37 -27.90 8.97
N VAL A 368 -9.14 -28.19 8.52
CA VAL A 368 -8.89 -29.28 7.56
C VAL A 368 -8.82 -30.64 8.22
N GLY A 369 -8.47 -30.72 9.49
CA GLY A 369 -8.35 -31.95 10.27
C GLY A 369 -6.97 -32.61 10.20
N PRO A 370 -6.80 -33.79 10.84
CA PRO A 370 -5.48 -34.40 11.07
C PRO A 370 -4.84 -35.04 9.83
N ASN A 371 -5.61 -35.31 8.78
CA ASN A 371 -5.11 -35.97 7.55
C ASN A 371 -4.39 -34.98 6.61
N VAL A 372 -4.41 -33.70 6.90
CA VAL A 372 -3.75 -32.66 6.14
C VAL A 372 -2.76 -31.97 7.04
N GLU A 373 -1.49 -31.95 6.69
CA GLU A 373 -0.46 -31.21 7.40
C GLU A 373 -0.47 -29.76 6.94
N VAL A 374 -0.56 -28.80 7.88
CA VAL A 374 -0.50 -27.36 7.59
C VAL A 374 0.80 -26.79 8.15
N LYS A 375 1.70 -26.35 7.28
CA LYS A 375 2.99 -25.76 7.66
C LYS A 375 3.14 -24.37 7.04
N PRO A 376 3.70 -23.38 7.78
CA PRO A 376 4.07 -22.11 7.18
C PRO A 376 5.22 -22.32 6.17
N ASP A 377 5.35 -21.40 5.23
CA ASP A 377 6.52 -21.32 4.37
C ASP A 377 7.77 -21.13 5.24
N PRO A 378 8.76 -22.05 5.18
CA PRO A 378 9.96 -21.94 6.01
C PRO A 378 10.87 -20.78 5.60
N ASN A 379 10.72 -20.25 4.40
CA ASN A 379 11.57 -19.18 3.87
C ASN A 379 11.03 -17.79 4.22
N PHE A 380 9.73 -17.68 4.49
CA PHE A 380 9.10 -16.40 4.80
C PHE A 380 8.05 -16.56 5.91
N ILE A 381 8.25 -15.83 7.00
CA ILE A 381 7.28 -15.70 8.09
C ILE A 381 6.81 -14.26 8.13
N GLY A 382 5.54 -14.06 7.87
CA GLY A 382 4.92 -12.74 7.90
C GLY A 382 5.07 -12.06 9.27
N VAL A 383 5.36 -10.78 9.24
CA VAL A 383 5.54 -9.97 10.44
C VAL A 383 4.20 -9.35 10.82
N PRO A 384 3.55 -9.80 11.90
CA PRO A 384 2.27 -9.21 12.33
C PRO A 384 2.50 -7.79 12.85
N THR A 385 1.74 -6.85 12.32
CA THR A 385 1.88 -5.44 12.70
C THR A 385 0.58 -4.89 13.26
N PRO A 386 0.63 -4.03 14.29
CA PRO A 386 -0.55 -3.27 14.70
C PRO A 386 -0.88 -2.21 13.64
N ALA A 387 -2.13 -1.77 13.61
CA ALA A 387 -2.49 -0.54 12.90
C ALA A 387 -1.77 0.66 13.53
N SER A 388 -1.33 1.61 12.71
CA SER A 388 -0.84 2.90 13.18
C SER A 388 -1.99 3.69 13.85
N PRO A 389 -1.73 4.46 14.90
CA PRO A 389 -2.76 5.27 15.54
C PRO A 389 -3.25 6.36 14.59
N LEU A 390 -4.53 6.73 14.69
CA LEU A 390 -5.07 7.88 13.97
C LEU A 390 -4.37 9.16 14.49
N ARG A 391 -3.50 9.73 13.65
CA ARG A 391 -2.66 10.87 14.00
C ARG A 391 -3.22 12.15 13.35
N PRO A 392 -3.83 13.06 14.13
CA PRO A 392 -4.54 14.21 13.57
C PRO A 392 -3.67 15.16 12.75
N ASP A 393 -2.39 15.35 13.14
CA ASP A 393 -1.46 16.20 12.41
C ASP A 393 -1.15 15.65 11.01
N VAL A 394 -0.95 14.33 10.87
CA VAL A 394 -0.75 13.67 9.56
C VAL A 394 -2.03 13.78 8.73
N VAL A 395 -3.19 13.39 9.26
CA VAL A 395 -4.48 13.45 8.55
C VAL A 395 -4.78 14.87 8.08
N SER A 396 -4.56 15.88 8.95
CA SER A 396 -4.80 17.29 8.58
C SER A 396 -3.84 17.77 7.50
N ALA A 397 -2.55 17.38 7.57
CA ALA A 397 -1.56 17.77 6.58
C ALA A 397 -1.91 17.20 5.19
N VAL A 398 -2.24 15.90 5.14
CA VAL A 398 -2.66 15.21 3.90
C VAL A 398 -3.94 15.84 3.36
N THR A 399 -4.96 16.01 4.20
CA THR A 399 -6.24 16.61 3.78
C THR A 399 -6.02 18.01 3.18
N ALA A 400 -5.24 18.86 3.85
CA ALA A 400 -4.97 20.21 3.34
C ALA A 400 -4.20 20.20 2.01
N ALA A 401 -3.24 19.28 1.84
CA ALA A 401 -2.47 19.15 0.62
C ALA A 401 -3.34 18.66 -0.55
N ILE A 402 -4.08 17.57 -0.36
CA ILE A 402 -4.96 16.97 -1.37
C ILE A 402 -6.06 17.91 -1.79
N GLN A 403 -6.78 18.52 -0.84
CA GLN A 403 -7.84 19.48 -1.17
C GLN A 403 -7.33 20.71 -1.92
N LYS A 404 -6.08 21.11 -1.68
CA LYS A 404 -5.46 22.21 -2.42
C LYS A 404 -5.04 21.82 -3.84
N LEU A 405 -4.65 20.56 -4.09
CA LEU A 405 -4.21 20.07 -5.39
C LEU A 405 -5.39 19.60 -6.26
N ASP A 406 -6.29 18.82 -5.67
CA ASP A 406 -7.36 18.09 -6.37
C ASP A 406 -8.75 18.65 -6.08
N GLY A 407 -8.84 19.63 -5.19
CA GLY A 407 -10.08 20.33 -4.86
C GLY A 407 -10.83 19.72 -3.67
N PRO A 408 -11.82 20.47 -3.14
CA PRO A 408 -12.53 20.10 -1.90
C PRO A 408 -13.43 18.87 -2.05
N GLY A 409 -13.68 18.42 -3.28
CA GLY A 409 -14.46 17.20 -3.55
C GLY A 409 -13.65 15.90 -3.34
N MET A 410 -12.33 15.99 -3.23
CA MET A 410 -11.49 14.84 -2.93
C MET A 410 -11.51 14.58 -1.41
N GLU A 411 -12.32 13.61 -0.98
CA GLU A 411 -12.42 13.22 0.43
C GLU A 411 -11.19 12.41 0.85
N VAL A 412 -10.62 12.73 2.02
CA VAL A 412 -9.47 12.00 2.59
C VAL A 412 -9.95 11.18 3.77
N TYR A 413 -9.58 9.87 3.79
CA TYR A 413 -10.01 8.94 4.83
C TYR A 413 -8.90 7.96 5.20
N PRO A 414 -8.88 7.48 6.46
CA PRO A 414 -8.01 6.37 6.86
C PRO A 414 -8.42 5.08 6.16
N GLU A 415 -7.46 4.27 5.74
CA GLU A 415 -7.74 2.96 5.16
C GLU A 415 -6.76 1.89 5.64
N MET A 416 -7.11 0.65 5.37
CA MET A 416 -6.27 -0.53 5.57
C MET A 416 -5.95 -1.15 4.22
N SER A 417 -4.66 -1.19 3.86
CA SER A 417 -4.21 -1.93 2.69
C SER A 417 -4.41 -3.43 2.87
N THR A 418 -4.84 -4.11 1.82
CA THR A 418 -4.82 -5.57 1.75
C THR A 418 -3.46 -6.11 1.29
N GLY A 419 -2.57 -5.23 0.80
CA GLY A 419 -1.16 -5.46 0.50
C GLY A 419 -0.28 -5.43 1.75
N ALA A 420 1.01 -5.34 1.51
CA ALA A 420 2.05 -5.12 2.52
C ALA A 420 3.11 -4.21 1.89
N SER A 421 3.81 -3.44 2.71
CA SER A 421 4.91 -2.56 2.30
C SER A 421 6.04 -2.59 3.32
N ASP A 422 7.12 -1.89 3.03
CA ASP A 422 8.24 -1.68 3.98
C ASP A 422 7.77 -1.05 5.31
N GLY A 423 6.66 -0.33 5.31
CA GLY A 423 6.06 0.26 6.50
C GLY A 423 5.73 -0.76 7.59
N SER A 424 5.40 -1.99 7.23
CA SER A 424 5.08 -3.06 8.16
C SER A 424 6.23 -3.39 9.11
N PHE A 425 7.47 -3.41 8.61
CA PHE A 425 8.67 -3.72 9.43
C PHE A 425 8.94 -2.64 10.49
N PHE A 426 8.70 -1.38 10.16
CA PHE A 426 8.82 -0.27 11.11
C PHE A 426 7.69 -0.27 12.14
N ARG A 427 6.44 -0.52 11.73
CA ARG A 427 5.30 -0.67 12.65
C ARG A 427 5.52 -1.81 13.65
N ALA A 428 6.09 -2.93 13.21
CA ALA A 428 6.44 -4.05 14.11
C ALA A 428 7.47 -3.65 15.18
N GLN A 429 8.31 -2.65 14.89
CA GLN A 429 9.33 -2.11 15.81
C GLN A 429 8.88 -0.84 16.55
N GLY A 430 7.57 -0.54 16.50
CA GLY A 430 6.96 0.56 17.25
C GLY A 430 7.11 1.96 16.64
N ILE A 431 7.52 2.08 15.38
CA ILE A 431 7.40 3.33 14.62
C ILE A 431 6.11 3.26 13.80
N PRO A 432 5.07 4.06 14.09
CA PRO A 432 3.88 4.11 13.26
C PRO A 432 4.23 4.65 11.87
N VAL A 433 3.71 4.01 10.82
CA VAL A 433 3.90 4.42 9.43
C VAL A 433 2.56 4.64 8.77
N TYR A 434 2.49 5.66 7.93
CA TYR A 434 1.33 6.09 7.15
C TYR A 434 1.75 6.10 5.68
N ASP A 435 1.08 5.27 4.86
CA ASP A 435 1.36 5.26 3.44
C ASP A 435 0.53 6.38 2.81
N ILE A 436 1.22 7.34 2.20
CA ILE A 436 0.66 8.57 1.64
C ILE A 436 1.42 8.93 0.37
N ASP A 437 0.69 9.41 -0.62
CA ASP A 437 1.27 9.88 -1.87
C ASP A 437 0.43 11.05 -2.42
N GLY A 438 1.04 11.93 -3.16
CA GLY A 438 0.37 13.03 -3.84
C GLY A 438 0.07 12.76 -5.30
N SER A 439 0.47 11.59 -5.79
CA SER A 439 0.11 11.17 -7.13
C SER A 439 -1.36 10.72 -7.21
N TRP A 440 -1.89 10.63 -8.41
CA TRP A 440 -3.26 10.20 -8.65
C TRP A 440 -3.39 9.46 -9.98
N GLY A 441 -4.43 8.65 -10.10
CA GLY A 441 -4.75 7.90 -11.31
C GLY A 441 -6.24 7.89 -11.62
N ILE A 442 -6.61 7.35 -12.78
CA ILE A 442 -7.98 7.11 -13.20
C ILE A 442 -8.27 5.62 -13.04
N SER A 443 -9.12 5.28 -12.07
CA SER A 443 -9.50 3.90 -11.80
C SER A 443 -10.58 3.43 -12.79
N PRO A 444 -10.51 2.17 -13.29
CA PRO A 444 -9.43 1.21 -13.09
C PRO A 444 -8.30 1.29 -14.13
N ILE A 445 -8.34 2.23 -15.08
CA ILE A 445 -7.51 2.20 -16.29
C ILE A 445 -6.02 2.52 -16.03
N ASP A 446 -5.70 3.16 -14.89
CA ASP A 446 -4.34 3.48 -14.47
C ASP A 446 -3.82 2.56 -13.34
N GLU A 447 -4.61 1.59 -12.89
CA GLU A 447 -4.19 0.57 -11.92
C GLU A 447 -3.31 -0.49 -12.60
N ARG A 448 -2.04 -0.10 -12.88
CA ARG A 448 -1.09 -0.89 -13.67
C ARG A 448 0.20 -1.24 -12.95
N ALA A 449 0.30 -0.97 -11.66
CA ALA A 449 1.39 -1.47 -10.82
C ALA A 449 1.52 -2.99 -11.01
N HIS A 450 2.74 -3.51 -11.17
CA HIS A 450 3.05 -4.91 -11.53
C HIS A 450 2.47 -5.39 -12.88
N GLY A 451 1.65 -4.56 -13.55
CA GLY A 451 0.98 -4.89 -14.82
C GLY A 451 1.79 -4.51 -16.06
N LEU A 452 1.11 -4.58 -17.21
CA LEU A 452 1.67 -4.21 -18.51
C LEU A 452 1.49 -2.72 -18.81
N ASP A 453 2.47 -2.13 -19.48
CA ASP A 453 2.44 -0.72 -19.87
C ASP A 453 2.09 0.20 -18.68
N GLU A 454 2.77 -0.03 -17.56
CA GLU A 454 2.65 0.78 -16.36
C GLU A 454 2.86 2.25 -16.69
N ARG A 455 2.04 3.12 -16.09
CA ARG A 455 2.03 4.53 -16.41
C ARG A 455 1.53 5.39 -15.26
N LEU A 456 1.93 6.65 -15.29
CA LEU A 456 1.48 7.69 -14.38
C LEU A 456 1.09 8.94 -15.17
N PRO A 457 -0.02 9.63 -14.88
CA PRO A 457 -0.31 10.92 -15.50
C PRO A 457 0.82 11.94 -15.24
N VAL A 458 1.23 12.64 -16.28
CA VAL A 458 2.35 13.63 -16.19
C VAL A 458 2.08 14.65 -15.09
N ARG A 459 0.86 15.16 -15.02
CA ARG A 459 0.46 16.11 -13.98
C ARG A 459 0.51 15.50 -12.58
N ALA A 460 0.09 14.24 -12.42
CA ALA A 460 0.10 13.56 -11.13
C ALA A 460 1.51 13.48 -10.53
N PHE A 461 2.52 13.20 -11.33
CA PHE A 461 3.91 13.21 -10.88
C PHE A 461 4.36 14.61 -10.41
N TYR A 462 4.00 15.67 -11.13
CA TYR A 462 4.37 17.01 -10.70
C TYR A 462 3.59 17.50 -9.49
N ASP A 463 2.33 17.12 -9.38
CA ASP A 463 1.49 17.42 -8.23
C ASP A 463 2.04 16.71 -6.98
N ASP A 464 2.58 15.49 -7.12
CA ASP A 464 3.22 14.76 -6.04
C ASP A 464 4.46 15.47 -5.49
N VAL A 465 5.32 16.02 -6.35
CA VAL A 465 6.44 16.87 -5.90
C VAL A 465 5.94 18.08 -5.08
N VAL A 466 4.83 18.70 -5.47
CA VAL A 466 4.22 19.82 -4.73
C VAL A 466 3.59 19.34 -3.43
N TYR A 467 2.93 18.19 -3.45
CA TYR A 467 2.33 17.56 -2.28
C TYR A 467 3.37 17.32 -1.19
N TRP A 468 4.50 16.69 -1.51
CA TRP A 468 5.57 16.43 -0.55
C TRP A 468 6.19 17.71 0.01
N GLN A 469 6.29 18.78 -0.77
CA GLN A 469 6.70 20.08 -0.24
C GLN A 469 5.72 20.60 0.83
N MET A 470 4.41 20.42 0.60
CA MET A 470 3.38 20.82 1.56
C MET A 470 3.42 19.96 2.81
N ILE A 471 3.62 18.65 2.68
CA ILE A 471 3.77 17.70 3.79
C ILE A 471 5.00 18.07 4.64
N PHE A 472 6.16 18.30 4.03
CA PHE A 472 7.37 18.69 4.76
C PHE A 472 7.20 20.03 5.49
N ARG A 473 6.58 21.02 4.86
CA ARG A 473 6.28 22.30 5.52
C ARG A 473 5.31 22.14 6.70
N SER A 474 4.29 21.31 6.55
CA SER A 474 3.28 21.10 7.59
C SER A 474 3.81 20.30 8.78
N LEU A 475 4.56 19.23 8.53
CA LEU A 475 4.97 18.28 9.57
C LEU A 475 6.39 18.52 10.12
N ALA A 476 7.20 19.31 9.42
CA ALA A 476 8.56 19.68 9.85
C ALA A 476 8.83 21.19 9.80
N GLY A 477 7.81 22.03 9.61
CA GLY A 477 7.92 23.49 9.75
C GLY A 477 7.57 23.96 11.15
N GLY A 478 8.23 25.00 11.64
CA GLY A 478 8.05 25.53 13.00
C GLY A 478 6.71 26.23 13.31
N GLU A 479 5.81 26.34 12.33
CA GLU A 479 4.43 26.85 12.46
C GLU A 479 3.43 25.72 12.19
N GLY A 480 3.48 24.66 13.01
CA GLY A 480 2.42 23.64 13.04
C GLY A 480 1.20 24.17 13.82
N PRO A 481 -0.03 23.69 13.53
CA PRO A 481 -1.20 24.06 14.32
C PRO A 481 -0.93 23.72 15.78
N SER A 482 -1.04 24.74 16.66
CA SER A 482 -0.91 24.61 18.10
C SER A 482 -1.82 23.49 18.60
N SER A 483 -1.24 22.40 19.07
CA SER A 483 -1.95 21.29 19.72
C SER A 483 -2.44 21.74 21.11
N THR A 484 -3.44 22.61 21.15
CA THR A 484 -4.22 22.91 22.36
C THR A 484 -5.50 22.07 22.36
N GLN A 485 -5.36 20.76 22.30
CA GLN A 485 -6.37 19.84 22.83
C GLN A 485 -5.64 18.77 23.64
N ALA A 486 -5.92 18.79 24.95
CA ALA A 486 -5.44 17.77 25.88
C ALA A 486 -5.89 16.37 25.43
N PRO A 487 -5.09 15.33 25.67
CA PRO A 487 -5.48 13.96 25.31
C PRO A 487 -6.76 13.59 26.07
N VAL A 488 -7.77 13.16 25.33
CA VAL A 488 -8.95 12.49 25.90
C VAL A 488 -8.44 11.18 26.51
N GLN A 489 -8.44 11.10 27.83
CA GLN A 489 -8.11 9.86 28.53
C GLN A 489 -9.15 8.79 28.18
N PRO A 490 -8.74 7.55 27.86
CA PRO A 490 -9.68 6.47 27.69
C PRO A 490 -10.38 6.19 29.04
N THR A 491 -11.69 6.25 29.04
CA THR A 491 -12.51 5.82 30.18
C THR A 491 -12.28 4.32 30.41
N ALA A 492 -11.90 3.96 31.63
CA ALA A 492 -11.74 2.56 32.05
C ALA A 492 -13.06 1.80 31.88
N PRO A 493 -13.02 0.52 31.52
CA PRO A 493 -14.22 -0.31 31.45
C PRO A 493 -14.81 -0.51 32.86
N PRO A 494 -16.13 -0.65 32.99
CA PRO A 494 -16.76 -0.87 34.29
C PRO A 494 -16.33 -2.22 34.85
N GLU A 495 -15.92 -2.19 36.13
CA GLU A 495 -15.65 -3.40 36.94
C GLU A 495 -16.89 -4.28 36.99
N ARG A 496 -16.70 -5.55 36.69
CA ARG A 496 -17.76 -6.55 36.87
C ARG A 496 -17.93 -6.87 38.37
N GLY A 497 -19.07 -6.52 38.89
CA GLY A 497 -19.58 -7.05 40.15
C GLY A 497 -20.30 -8.40 39.92
#